data_8e515887b2154dcfbdf4fa7c955daab3
#
_entry.id   8e515887b2154dcfbdf4fa7c955daab3
#
_cell.length_a   1.000
_cell.length_b   1.000
_cell.length_c   1.000
_cell.angle_alpha   90.00
_cell.angle_beta   90.00
_cell.angle_gamma   90.00
#
_symmetry.space_group_name_H-M   'P 1'
#
loop_
_entity.id
_entity.type
_entity.pdbx_description
1 polymer ?
#
loop_
_entity_poly.entity_id
_entity_poly.type
_entity_poly.pdbx_seq_one_letter_code
_entity_poly.pdbx_strand_id
1 'polypeptide(L)'
;MAAFTEEQVKDFSIKNWYDLSGQVAVVTGGATGLGLAITRCLVSAGAKVAVVASRAPELVADTLAEFGGKAVYYQFNITDTDHAQELADKITAEQGPVSILVNNAGNHCKKFIWDMTVDDYKRVLDVHLVGAFALTKAFVPQMKEQGHGRIIF
;
A
#
# COMPACT_ATOMS: atom_id res chain seq x y z
N MET A 1 3.82 -15.20 -42.88
CA MET A 1 3.61 -14.81 -41.46
C MET A 1 2.19 -15.22 -41.10
N ALA A 2 2.01 -16.07 -40.08
CA ALA A 2 0.69 -16.40 -39.59
C ALA A 2 0.10 -15.15 -38.89
N ALA A 3 -1.12 -14.76 -39.25
CA ALA A 3 -1.82 -13.68 -38.57
C ALA A 3 -2.18 -14.13 -37.15
N PHE A 4 -2.09 -13.21 -36.20
CA PHE A 4 -2.55 -13.47 -34.84
C PHE A 4 -4.05 -13.78 -34.86
N THR A 5 -4.48 -14.70 -34.01
CA THR A 5 -5.91 -14.98 -33.80
C THR A 5 -6.55 -13.85 -33.01
N GLU A 6 -7.89 -13.70 -33.07
CA GLU A 6 -8.62 -12.73 -32.28
C GLU A 6 -8.38 -12.92 -30.77
N GLU A 7 -8.19 -14.15 -30.32
CA GLU A 7 -7.90 -14.49 -28.92
C GLU A 7 -6.49 -14.04 -28.52
N GLN A 8 -5.50 -14.23 -29.40
CA GLN A 8 -4.13 -13.71 -29.19
C GLN A 8 -4.09 -12.18 -29.19
N VAL A 9 -4.91 -11.52 -30.02
CA VAL A 9 -5.02 -10.04 -30.03
C VAL A 9 -5.67 -9.51 -28.74
N LYS A 10 -6.63 -10.22 -28.14
CA LYS A 10 -7.22 -9.87 -26.84
C LYS A 10 -6.19 -9.93 -25.71
N ASP A 11 -5.25 -10.87 -25.78
CA ASP A 11 -4.16 -11.00 -24.79
C ASP A 11 -3.19 -9.81 -24.83
N PHE A 12 -3.05 -9.12 -25.95
CA PHE A 12 -2.25 -7.91 -26.13
C PHE A 12 -2.99 -6.62 -25.74
N SER A 13 -4.19 -6.71 -25.18
CA SER A 13 -4.92 -5.54 -24.68
C SER A 13 -4.13 -4.92 -23.51
N ILE A 14 -3.84 -3.62 -23.61
CA ILE A 14 -3.25 -2.82 -22.50
C ILE A 14 -4.00 -3.05 -21.19
N LYS A 15 -5.33 -3.26 -21.28
CA LYS A 15 -6.19 -3.52 -20.13
C LYS A 15 -5.81 -4.82 -19.41
N ASN A 16 -5.35 -5.87 -20.12
CA ASN A 16 -4.92 -7.12 -19.51
C ASN A 16 -3.54 -7.00 -18.85
N TRP A 17 -2.68 -6.11 -19.34
CA TRP A 17 -1.34 -5.90 -18.77
C TRP A 17 -1.37 -5.20 -17.41
N TYR A 18 -2.40 -4.42 -17.14
CA TYR A 18 -2.60 -3.69 -15.90
C TYR A 18 -3.77 -4.23 -15.08
N ASP A 19 -4.30 -5.40 -15.41
CA ASP A 19 -5.36 -6.03 -14.62
C ASP A 19 -4.78 -6.60 -13.32
N LEU A 20 -5.22 -6.01 -12.21
CA LEU A 20 -4.88 -6.43 -10.85
C LEU A 20 -6.06 -7.15 -10.16
N SER A 21 -7.02 -7.64 -10.93
CA SER A 21 -8.15 -8.40 -10.39
C SER A 21 -7.67 -9.60 -9.58
N GLY A 22 -8.21 -9.76 -8.38
CA GLY A 22 -7.80 -10.81 -7.45
C GLY A 22 -6.54 -10.48 -6.62
N GLN A 23 -5.83 -9.38 -6.90
CA GLN A 23 -4.69 -8.93 -6.11
C GLN A 23 -5.15 -8.12 -4.88
N VAL A 24 -4.41 -8.25 -3.80
CA VAL A 24 -4.55 -7.42 -2.60
C VAL A 24 -3.32 -6.52 -2.46
N ALA A 25 -3.56 -5.23 -2.39
CA ALA A 25 -2.53 -4.22 -2.21
C ALA A 25 -2.63 -3.56 -0.83
N VAL A 26 -1.52 -3.27 -0.21
CA VAL A 26 -1.40 -2.40 0.97
C VAL A 26 -0.77 -1.08 0.55
N VAL A 27 -1.41 0.04 0.91
CA VAL A 27 -0.87 1.38 0.64
C VAL A 27 -0.75 2.14 1.96
N THR A 28 0.47 2.38 2.41
CA THR A 28 0.69 3.21 3.60
C THR A 28 0.54 4.69 3.25
N GLY A 29 -0.17 5.45 4.10
CA GLY A 29 -0.55 6.82 3.79
C GLY A 29 -1.56 6.94 2.63
N GLY A 30 -2.28 5.87 2.31
CA GLY A 30 -3.14 5.72 1.13
C GLY A 30 -4.43 6.54 1.12
N ALA A 31 -4.73 7.27 2.20
CA ALA A 31 -5.98 8.03 2.32
C ALA A 31 -5.88 9.48 1.87
N THR A 32 -4.68 10.00 1.56
CA THR A 32 -4.48 11.41 1.20
C THR A 32 -3.36 11.58 0.17
N GLY A 33 -3.37 12.71 -0.53
CA GLY A 33 -2.26 13.13 -1.42
C GLY A 33 -1.86 12.08 -2.46
N LEU A 34 -0.57 11.82 -2.56
CA LEU A 34 -0.01 10.84 -3.50
C LEU A 34 -0.50 9.41 -3.21
N GLY A 35 -0.55 9.03 -1.92
CA GLY A 35 -1.06 7.71 -1.52
C GLY A 35 -2.51 7.48 -1.95
N LEU A 36 -3.37 8.49 -1.88
CA LEU A 36 -4.75 8.39 -2.36
C LEU A 36 -4.80 8.22 -3.89
N ALA A 37 -3.96 8.94 -4.64
CA ALA A 37 -3.86 8.74 -6.08
C ALA A 37 -3.42 7.31 -6.44
N ILE A 38 -2.46 6.75 -5.70
CA ILE A 38 -2.02 5.36 -5.84
C ILE A 38 -3.18 4.41 -5.52
N THR A 39 -3.90 4.64 -4.42
CA THR A 39 -5.09 3.84 -4.05
C THR A 39 -6.12 3.83 -5.18
N ARG A 40 -6.43 5.01 -5.76
CA ARG A 40 -7.35 5.11 -6.91
C ARG A 40 -6.88 4.31 -8.12
N CYS A 41 -5.60 4.41 -8.47
CA CYS A 41 -5.03 3.65 -9.58
C CYS A 41 -5.14 2.14 -9.36
N LEU A 42 -4.78 1.63 -8.17
CA LEU A 42 -4.83 0.21 -7.86
C LEU A 42 -6.28 -0.32 -7.85
N VAL A 43 -7.21 0.43 -7.25
CA VAL A 43 -8.64 0.06 -7.28
C VAL A 43 -9.20 0.07 -8.70
N SER A 44 -8.84 1.07 -9.53
CA SER A 44 -9.28 1.14 -10.93
C SER A 44 -8.72 0.01 -11.78
N ALA A 45 -7.54 -0.50 -11.44
CA ALA A 45 -6.93 -1.68 -12.05
C ALA A 45 -7.51 -3.01 -11.53
N GLY A 46 -8.46 -2.99 -10.59
CA GLY A 46 -9.16 -4.18 -10.11
C GLY A 46 -8.69 -4.73 -8.77
N ALA A 47 -7.64 -4.19 -8.16
CA ALA A 47 -7.14 -4.64 -6.87
C ALA A 47 -8.11 -4.29 -5.72
N LYS A 48 -8.11 -5.12 -4.66
CA LYS A 48 -8.55 -4.71 -3.33
C LYS A 48 -7.41 -3.96 -2.65
N VAL A 49 -7.71 -2.88 -1.94
CA VAL A 49 -6.68 -2.07 -1.31
C VAL A 49 -6.90 -1.93 0.19
N ALA A 50 -5.93 -2.35 0.99
CA ALA A 50 -5.84 -2.03 2.41
C ALA A 50 -5.11 -0.69 2.55
N VAL A 51 -5.84 0.33 2.96
CA VAL A 51 -5.31 1.68 3.20
C VAL A 51 -4.86 1.78 4.66
N VAL A 52 -3.56 1.92 4.89
CA VAL A 52 -2.97 1.99 6.23
C VAL A 52 -2.53 3.42 6.52
N ALA A 53 -3.07 4.05 7.56
CA ALA A 53 -2.62 5.37 8.01
C ALA A 53 -2.96 5.60 9.49
N SER A 54 -2.32 6.60 10.11
CA SER A 54 -2.48 6.89 11.54
C SER A 54 -3.68 7.80 11.88
N ARG A 55 -4.32 8.39 10.87
CA ARG A 55 -5.46 9.32 11.08
C ARG A 55 -6.66 8.60 11.67
N ALA A 56 -7.49 9.33 12.41
CA ALA A 56 -8.77 8.80 12.88
C ALA A 56 -9.68 8.42 11.67
N PRO A 57 -10.39 7.29 11.72
CA PRO A 57 -11.21 6.78 10.60
C PRO A 57 -12.23 7.78 10.09
N GLU A 58 -12.80 8.61 10.97
CA GLU A 58 -13.81 9.62 10.65
C GLU A 58 -13.29 10.68 9.67
N LEU A 59 -11.98 10.98 9.73
CA LEU A 59 -11.34 11.98 8.87
C LEU A 59 -11.10 11.51 7.43
N VAL A 60 -11.28 10.22 7.18
CA VAL A 60 -11.01 9.59 5.87
C VAL A 60 -12.23 8.86 5.31
N ALA A 61 -13.32 8.79 6.08
CA ALA A 61 -14.52 8.02 5.73
C ALA A 61 -15.12 8.43 4.38
N ASP A 62 -15.31 9.73 4.16
CA ASP A 62 -15.87 10.26 2.90
C ASP A 62 -14.97 9.93 1.71
N THR A 63 -13.64 10.02 1.89
CA THR A 63 -12.67 9.68 0.85
C THR A 63 -12.73 8.20 0.49
N LEU A 64 -12.92 7.34 1.47
CA LEU A 64 -12.94 5.89 1.25
C LEU A 64 -14.28 5.39 0.71
N ALA A 65 -15.37 6.13 0.96
CA ALA A 65 -16.69 5.81 0.43
C ALA A 65 -16.71 5.78 -1.12
N GLU A 66 -15.85 6.55 -1.78
CA GLU A 66 -15.74 6.58 -3.25
C GLU A 66 -15.35 5.21 -3.86
N PHE A 67 -14.74 4.32 -3.07
CA PHE A 67 -14.24 3.03 -3.57
C PHE A 67 -15.24 1.88 -3.49
N GLY A 68 -16.46 2.11 -2.95
CA GLY A 68 -17.51 1.09 -2.90
C GLY A 68 -17.09 -0.21 -2.20
N GLY A 69 -16.27 -0.12 -1.15
CA GLY A 69 -15.76 -1.26 -0.39
C GLY A 69 -14.52 -1.94 -0.96
N LYS A 70 -13.99 -1.50 -2.12
CA LYS A 70 -12.74 -2.04 -2.67
C LYS A 70 -11.49 -1.52 -1.96
N ALA A 71 -11.59 -0.42 -1.22
CA ALA A 71 -10.54 0.09 -0.34
C ALA A 71 -11.05 0.04 1.11
N VAL A 72 -10.32 -0.63 1.99
CA VAL A 72 -10.62 -0.78 3.41
C VAL A 72 -9.56 -0.09 4.23
N TYR A 73 -10.00 0.65 5.25
CA TYR A 73 -9.11 1.43 6.11
C TYR A 73 -8.64 0.64 7.33
N TYR A 74 -7.36 0.75 7.61
CA TYR A 74 -6.72 0.23 8.81
C TYR A 74 -5.98 1.37 9.51
N GLN A 75 -6.49 1.78 10.65
CA GLN A 75 -5.81 2.79 11.46
C GLN A 75 -4.58 2.16 12.09
N PHE A 76 -3.41 2.64 11.69
CA PHE A 76 -2.14 2.16 12.21
C PHE A 76 -1.02 3.20 12.03
N ASN A 77 -0.21 3.39 13.06
CA ASN A 77 1.00 4.18 12.96
C ASN A 77 2.17 3.27 12.59
N ILE A 78 2.75 3.45 11.42
CA ILE A 78 3.81 2.57 10.91
C ILE A 78 5.10 2.61 11.75
N THR A 79 5.25 3.59 12.67
CA THR A 79 6.37 3.60 13.63
C THR A 79 6.14 2.65 14.82
N ASP A 80 4.95 2.08 14.95
CA ASP A 80 4.64 1.00 15.88
C ASP A 80 5.08 -0.34 15.28
N THR A 81 6.38 -0.58 15.31
CA THR A 81 7.00 -1.74 14.66
C THR A 81 6.70 -3.07 15.34
N ASP A 82 6.38 -3.02 16.63
CA ASP A 82 6.10 -4.22 17.43
C ASP A 82 4.77 -4.88 17.03
N HIS A 83 3.79 -4.09 16.58
CA HIS A 83 2.49 -4.59 16.13
C HIS A 83 2.34 -4.70 14.60
N ALA A 84 3.43 -4.54 13.84
CA ALA A 84 3.40 -4.62 12.38
C ALA A 84 2.94 -5.99 11.86
N GLN A 85 3.30 -7.08 12.56
CA GLN A 85 2.87 -8.42 12.20
C GLN A 85 1.37 -8.62 12.46
N GLU A 86 0.86 -8.13 13.57
CA GLU A 86 -0.58 -8.22 13.90
C GLU A 86 -1.43 -7.48 12.85
N LEU A 87 -0.97 -6.32 12.38
CA LEU A 87 -1.61 -5.62 11.28
C LEU A 87 -1.62 -6.46 9.99
N ALA A 88 -0.48 -7.07 9.66
CA ALA A 88 -0.36 -7.88 8.46
C ALA A 88 -1.29 -9.11 8.50
N ASP A 89 -1.36 -9.79 9.64
CA ASP A 89 -2.23 -10.93 9.88
C ASP A 89 -3.71 -10.54 9.76
N LYS A 90 -4.09 -9.39 10.35
CA LYS A 90 -5.45 -8.85 10.27
C LYS A 90 -5.84 -8.54 8.82
N ILE A 91 -5.00 -7.83 8.08
CA ILE A 91 -5.26 -7.49 6.68
C ILE A 91 -5.40 -8.78 5.85
N THR A 92 -4.52 -9.74 6.06
CA THR A 92 -4.53 -11.01 5.33
C THR A 92 -5.80 -11.82 5.61
N ALA A 93 -6.25 -11.86 6.87
CA ALA A 93 -7.47 -12.55 7.26
C ALA A 93 -8.74 -11.92 6.64
N GLU A 94 -8.78 -10.58 6.53
CA GLU A 94 -9.96 -9.85 6.07
C GLU A 94 -10.00 -9.64 4.55
N GLN A 95 -8.84 -9.45 3.90
CA GLN A 95 -8.76 -9.10 2.47
C GLN A 95 -8.24 -10.23 1.58
N GLY A 96 -7.51 -11.16 2.16
CA GLY A 96 -6.76 -12.20 1.46
C GLY A 96 -5.25 -11.93 1.45
N PRO A 97 -4.46 -12.84 0.85
CA PRO A 97 -3.01 -12.72 0.84
C PRO A 97 -2.56 -11.48 0.04
N VAL A 98 -1.70 -10.69 0.68
CA VAL A 98 -1.18 -9.44 0.10
C VAL A 98 -0.07 -9.75 -0.89
N SER A 99 -0.20 -9.22 -2.10
CA SER A 99 0.80 -9.37 -3.17
C SER A 99 1.47 -8.04 -3.57
N ILE A 100 0.92 -6.91 -3.13
CA ILE A 100 1.47 -5.57 -3.44
C ILE A 100 1.58 -4.78 -2.13
N LEU A 101 2.78 -4.26 -1.84
CA LEU A 101 3.02 -3.35 -0.71
C LEU A 101 3.60 -2.04 -1.25
N VAL A 102 2.91 -0.93 -0.98
CA VAL A 102 3.38 0.41 -1.31
C VAL A 102 3.71 1.15 -0.02
N ASN A 103 4.99 1.29 0.27
CA ASN A 103 5.52 2.07 1.39
C ASN A 103 5.55 3.56 0.99
N ASN A 104 4.38 4.19 1.00
CA ASN A 104 4.20 5.60 0.61
C ASN A 104 4.10 6.53 1.82
N ALA A 105 3.77 6.03 3.01
CA ALA A 105 3.67 6.88 4.20
C ALA A 105 4.98 7.62 4.45
N GLY A 106 4.87 8.91 4.72
CA GLY A 106 6.01 9.77 4.96
C GLY A 106 5.63 10.96 5.83
N ASN A 107 6.61 11.50 6.49
CA ASN A 107 6.54 12.77 7.20
C ASN A 107 7.74 13.65 6.82
N HIS A 108 7.71 14.88 7.23
CA HIS A 108 8.83 15.79 7.03
C HIS A 108 9.01 16.69 8.25
N CYS A 109 10.23 17.17 8.46
CA CYS A 109 10.56 18.18 9.45
C CYS A 109 10.83 19.51 8.73
N LYS A 110 9.94 20.50 8.91
CA LYS A 110 10.06 21.84 8.32
C LYS A 110 10.89 22.75 9.21
N LYS A 111 12.16 22.39 9.40
CA LYS A 111 13.15 23.19 10.15
C LYS A 111 14.38 23.41 9.29
N PHE A 112 15.07 24.54 9.50
CA PHE A 112 16.40 24.70 8.94
C PHE A 112 17.37 23.70 9.59
N ILE A 113 18.41 23.31 8.89
CA ILE A 113 19.35 22.30 9.38
C ILE A 113 20.01 22.67 10.72
N TRP A 114 20.25 23.94 10.96
CA TRP A 114 20.84 24.41 12.21
C TRP A 114 19.86 24.46 13.40
N ASP A 115 18.54 24.39 13.14
CA ASP A 115 17.49 24.33 14.15
C ASP A 115 16.96 22.89 14.35
N MET A 116 17.40 21.95 13.50
CA MET A 116 16.96 20.57 13.53
C MET A 116 17.70 19.81 14.63
N THR A 117 16.96 19.12 15.47
CA THR A 117 17.52 18.19 16.46
C THR A 117 17.75 16.80 15.88
N VAL A 118 18.60 16.02 16.54
CA VAL A 118 18.78 14.59 16.19
C VAL A 118 17.44 13.82 16.29
N ASP A 119 16.59 14.18 17.26
CA ASP A 119 15.29 13.53 17.43
C ASP A 119 14.30 13.92 16.31
N ASP A 120 14.35 15.15 15.80
CA ASP A 120 13.61 15.52 14.60
C ASP A 120 14.01 14.65 13.40
N TYR A 121 15.30 14.43 13.22
CA TYR A 121 15.83 13.59 12.16
C TYR A 121 15.44 12.12 12.33
N LYS A 122 15.58 11.57 13.55
CA LYS A 122 15.17 10.19 13.86
C LYS A 122 13.70 9.95 13.55
N ARG A 123 12.80 10.88 13.93
CA ARG A 123 11.36 10.75 13.63
C ARG A 123 11.07 10.65 12.13
N VAL A 124 11.86 11.28 11.29
CA VAL A 124 11.73 11.14 9.84
C VAL A 124 12.20 9.76 9.40
N LEU A 125 13.36 9.30 9.88
CA LEU A 125 13.88 7.97 9.59
C LEU A 125 12.95 6.84 10.08
N ASP A 126 12.35 7.01 11.27
CA ASP A 126 11.43 6.03 11.83
C ASP A 126 10.23 5.77 10.91
N VAL A 127 9.69 6.81 10.28
CA VAL A 127 8.60 6.65 9.32
C VAL A 127 9.09 6.09 7.99
N HIS A 128 10.12 6.72 7.40
CA HIS A 128 10.53 6.40 6.01
C HIS A 128 11.33 5.10 5.88
N LEU A 129 12.07 4.72 6.92
CA LEU A 129 12.95 3.53 6.88
C LEU A 129 12.48 2.43 7.83
N VAL A 130 12.36 2.73 9.13
CA VAL A 130 12.12 1.68 10.14
C VAL A 130 10.70 1.12 9.99
N GLY A 131 9.68 1.98 9.86
CA GLY A 131 8.29 1.55 9.65
C GLY A 131 8.10 0.82 8.32
N ALA A 132 8.70 1.35 7.24
CA ALA A 132 8.65 0.68 5.93
C ALA A 132 9.34 -0.70 5.96
N PHE A 133 10.46 -0.82 6.67
CA PHE A 133 11.13 -2.10 6.89
C PHE A 133 10.27 -3.08 7.69
N ALA A 134 9.65 -2.63 8.79
CA ALA A 134 8.81 -3.47 9.65
C ALA A 134 7.62 -4.05 8.87
N LEU A 135 6.90 -3.23 8.11
CA LEU A 135 5.80 -3.70 7.26
C LEU A 135 6.29 -4.61 6.14
N THR A 136 7.41 -4.29 5.50
CA THR A 136 8.02 -5.18 4.50
C THR A 136 8.33 -6.54 5.10
N LYS A 137 8.96 -6.58 6.27
CA LYS A 137 9.26 -7.82 6.99
C LYS A 137 8.01 -8.63 7.31
N ALA A 138 6.90 -7.96 7.67
CA ALA A 138 5.64 -8.62 8.01
C ALA A 138 4.93 -9.23 6.78
N PHE A 139 4.99 -8.57 5.60
CA PHE A 139 4.29 -9.05 4.40
C PHE A 139 5.12 -9.98 3.50
N VAL A 140 6.46 -9.90 3.53
CA VAL A 140 7.33 -10.71 2.65
C VAL A 140 7.12 -12.23 2.78
N PRO A 141 6.91 -12.82 3.98
CA PRO A 141 6.72 -14.28 4.10
C PRO A 141 5.57 -14.79 3.22
N GLN A 142 4.40 -14.14 3.26
CA GLN A 142 3.24 -14.54 2.45
C GLN A 142 3.47 -14.32 0.94
N MET A 143 4.20 -13.27 0.54
CA MET A 143 4.57 -13.06 -0.87
C MET A 143 5.50 -14.17 -1.37
N LYS A 144 6.41 -14.64 -0.50
CA LYS A 144 7.29 -15.76 -0.80
C LYS A 144 6.51 -17.07 -0.97
N GLU A 145 5.53 -17.33 -0.11
CA GLU A 145 4.65 -18.50 -0.18
C GLU A 145 3.80 -18.49 -1.46
N GLN A 146 3.31 -17.31 -1.88
CA GLN A 146 2.58 -17.14 -3.13
C GLN A 146 3.47 -17.27 -4.38
N GLY A 147 4.79 -17.24 -4.24
CA GLY A 147 5.74 -17.21 -5.35
C GLY A 147 5.77 -15.88 -6.12
N HIS A 148 5.06 -14.85 -5.66
CA HIS A 148 5.07 -13.52 -6.27
C HIS A 148 4.77 -12.41 -5.26
N GLY A 149 5.28 -11.21 -5.53
CA GLY A 149 5.04 -10.01 -4.76
C GLY A 149 5.68 -8.78 -5.40
N ARG A 150 5.19 -7.61 -5.05
CA ARG A 150 5.74 -6.33 -5.47
C ARG A 150 5.81 -5.40 -4.27
N ILE A 151 6.99 -4.86 -4.03
CA ILE A 151 7.24 -3.91 -2.96
C ILE A 151 7.77 -2.62 -3.59
N ILE A 152 7.12 -1.51 -3.26
CA ILE A 152 7.42 -0.17 -3.79
C ILE A 152 7.73 0.72 -2.59
N PHE A 153 8.78 1.55 -2.73
CA PHE A 153 9.21 2.55 -1.75
C PHE A 153 9.13 3.95 -2.35
#